data_5b2f4b1ebb503bf05cfd75f0a7cfa337
#
_entry.id   5b2f4b1ebb503bf05cfd75f0a7cfa337
#
_cell.length_a   1.000
_cell.length_b   1.000
_cell.length_c   1.000
_cell.angle_alpha   90.00
_cell.angle_beta   90.00
_cell.angle_gamma   90.00
#
_symmetry.space_group_name_H-M   'P 1'
#
loop_
_entity.id
_entity.type
_entity.pdbx_description
1 polymer ?
#
loop_
_entity_poly.entity_id
_entity_poly.type
_entity_poly.pdbx_seq_one_letter_code
_entity_poly.pdbx_strand_id
1 'polypeptide(L)'
;MRQLSASRAFVNGALVGPTRVTWDEDGTITDVSEIRAQDAATDALLVPGFIDLQVNGIDDVNVASADDVQWQRLNQLLLKSGVTSWCPTLVSASRDSLATSLAVIQSRIQQQRTEHSIVASSILGAHMEGPFLGAALGAHDRRSVIE
;
A
#
# COMPACT_ATOMS: atom_id res chain seq x y z
N MET A 1 -23.67 -1.68 -7.46
CA MET A 1 -23.35 -0.64 -6.46
C MET A 1 -23.09 -1.32 -5.15
N ARG A 2 -21.98 -1.05 -4.50
CA ARG A 2 -21.57 -1.64 -3.21
C ARG A 2 -21.56 -0.55 -2.16
N GLN A 3 -21.76 -0.92 -0.89
CA GLN A 3 -21.79 0.05 0.21
C GLN A 3 -21.22 -0.55 1.50
N LEU A 4 -20.73 0.33 2.36
CA LEU A 4 -20.32 0.04 3.72
C LEU A 4 -20.83 1.15 4.63
N SER A 5 -21.31 0.83 5.83
CA SER A 5 -21.70 1.83 6.82
C SER A 5 -21.11 1.50 8.20
N ALA A 6 -20.73 2.55 8.91
CA ALA A 6 -20.14 2.46 10.23
C ALA A 6 -20.72 3.53 11.17
N SER A 7 -20.62 3.29 12.48
CA SER A 7 -21.09 4.24 13.49
C SER A 7 -20.28 5.54 13.54
N ARG A 8 -19.05 5.51 13.03
CA ARG A 8 -18.15 6.67 12.94
C ARG A 8 -17.30 6.58 11.67
N ALA A 9 -16.96 7.73 11.12
CA ALA A 9 -16.04 7.80 9.98
C ALA A 9 -15.10 8.99 10.09
N PHE A 10 -13.94 8.89 9.44
CA PHE A 10 -13.02 10.00 9.24
C PHE A 10 -13.13 10.50 7.81
N VAL A 11 -13.77 11.66 7.63
CA VAL A 11 -14.11 12.23 6.32
C VAL A 11 -13.59 13.66 6.25
N ASN A 12 -12.87 13.99 5.19
CA ASN A 12 -12.35 15.35 4.95
C ASN A 12 -11.58 15.94 6.15
N GLY A 13 -10.77 15.11 6.82
CA GLY A 13 -9.96 15.57 7.95
C GLY A 13 -10.70 15.66 9.29
N ALA A 14 -11.97 15.24 9.36
CA ALA A 14 -12.78 15.30 10.57
C ALA A 14 -13.37 13.94 10.95
N LEU A 15 -13.48 13.69 12.25
CA LEU A 15 -14.25 12.57 12.78
C LEU A 15 -15.75 12.95 12.74
N VAL A 16 -16.55 12.15 12.03
CA VAL A 16 -17.98 12.33 11.89
C VAL A 16 -18.76 11.16 12.47
N GLY A 17 -20.07 11.33 12.63
CA GLY A 17 -20.98 10.30 13.13
C GLY A 17 -21.27 9.16 12.16
N PRO A 18 -22.43 8.51 12.29
CA PRO A 18 -22.77 7.37 11.45
C PRO A 18 -22.77 7.72 9.98
N THR A 19 -22.02 6.98 9.19
CA THR A 19 -21.72 7.30 7.78
C THR A 19 -21.86 6.07 6.91
N ARG A 20 -22.40 6.26 5.71
CA ARG A 20 -22.40 5.30 4.61
C ARG A 20 -21.47 5.78 3.50
N VAL A 21 -20.64 4.87 3.02
CA VAL A 21 -19.83 5.05 1.80
C VAL A 21 -20.36 4.09 0.75
N THR A 22 -20.59 4.61 -0.45
CA THR A 22 -21.04 3.82 -1.61
C THR A 22 -20.02 3.94 -2.73
N TRP A 23 -19.78 2.84 -3.46
CA TRP A 23 -18.87 2.83 -4.61
C TRP A 23 -19.43 1.98 -5.75
N ASP A 24 -18.93 2.25 -6.94
CA ASP A 24 -19.29 1.56 -8.18
C ASP A 24 -18.50 0.25 -8.39
N GLU A 25 -18.66 -0.36 -9.54
CA GLU A 25 -17.99 -1.62 -9.89
C GLU A 25 -16.48 -1.45 -10.07
N ASP A 26 -16.03 -0.25 -10.43
CA ASP A 26 -14.63 0.10 -10.61
C ASP A 26 -13.94 0.47 -9.27
N GLY A 27 -14.70 0.48 -8.17
CA GLY A 27 -14.19 0.84 -6.84
C GLY A 27 -14.15 2.33 -6.56
N THR A 28 -14.69 3.18 -7.46
CA THR A 28 -14.77 4.62 -7.26
C THR A 28 -15.87 4.96 -6.26
N ILE A 29 -15.53 5.74 -5.21
CA ILE A 29 -16.50 6.23 -4.24
C ILE A 29 -17.44 7.21 -4.94
N THR A 30 -18.73 6.89 -4.95
CA THR A 30 -19.79 7.67 -5.61
C THR A 30 -20.59 8.51 -4.62
N ASP A 31 -20.65 8.11 -3.34
CA ASP A 31 -21.37 8.83 -2.30
C ASP A 31 -20.75 8.59 -0.92
N VAL A 32 -20.76 9.64 -0.10
CA VAL A 32 -20.44 9.59 1.34
C VAL A 32 -21.51 10.39 2.05
N SER A 33 -22.40 9.72 2.75
CA SER A 33 -23.58 10.35 3.36
C SER A 33 -23.72 10.00 4.84
N GLU A 34 -24.24 10.94 5.61
CA GLU A 34 -24.67 10.72 6.98
C GLU A 34 -25.90 9.80 7.01
N ILE A 35 -25.97 8.92 8.00
CA ILE A 35 -27.09 8.01 8.22
C ILE A 35 -27.51 8.03 9.69
N ARG A 36 -28.66 7.42 10.01
CA ARG A 36 -29.08 7.28 11.40
C ARG A 36 -28.23 6.21 12.10
N ALA A 37 -28.02 6.36 13.40
CA ALA A 37 -27.19 5.45 14.19
C ALA A 37 -27.63 3.96 14.06
N GLN A 38 -28.94 3.71 14.02
CA GLN A 38 -29.48 2.38 13.86
C GLN A 38 -29.24 1.74 12.47
N ASP A 39 -28.88 2.53 11.47
CA ASP A 39 -28.63 2.08 10.11
C ASP A 39 -27.12 1.75 9.87
N ALA A 40 -26.27 1.97 10.88
CA ALA A 40 -24.87 1.58 10.83
C ALA A 40 -24.72 0.06 10.93
N ALA A 41 -24.03 -0.55 9.97
CA ALA A 41 -23.84 -2.00 9.92
C ALA A 41 -22.79 -2.49 10.93
N THR A 42 -21.92 -1.60 11.43
CA THR A 42 -20.86 -1.94 12.39
C THR A 42 -20.60 -0.78 13.34
N ASP A 43 -20.23 -1.09 14.58
CA ASP A 43 -19.72 -0.10 15.56
C ASP A 43 -18.21 0.09 15.43
N ALA A 44 -17.74 0.22 14.20
CA ALA A 44 -16.34 0.47 13.88
C ALA A 44 -16.13 1.92 13.45
N LEU A 45 -14.88 2.34 13.40
CA LEU A 45 -14.45 3.57 12.78
C LEU A 45 -14.02 3.28 11.34
N LEU A 46 -14.71 3.87 10.37
CA LEU A 46 -14.33 3.84 8.97
C LEU A 46 -13.30 4.94 8.69
N VAL A 47 -12.15 4.57 8.19
CA VAL A 47 -11.07 5.48 7.80
C VAL A 47 -10.59 5.18 6.38
N PRO A 48 -9.99 6.14 5.67
CA PRO A 48 -9.23 5.85 4.46
C PRO A 48 -8.14 4.81 4.75
N GLY A 49 -7.87 3.93 3.77
CA GLY A 49 -6.77 2.98 3.89
C GLY A 49 -5.43 3.71 4.05
N PHE A 50 -4.49 3.08 4.74
CA PHE A 50 -3.15 3.64 4.91
C PHE A 50 -2.35 3.57 3.61
N ILE A 51 -1.50 4.57 3.41
CA ILE A 51 -0.50 4.61 2.35
C ILE A 51 0.87 4.47 3.01
N ASP A 52 1.55 3.37 2.72
CA ASP A 52 2.88 3.12 3.25
C ASP A 52 3.94 3.40 2.16
N LEU A 53 4.73 4.44 2.35
CA LEU A 53 5.70 4.89 1.36
C LEU A 53 7.05 4.18 1.46
N GLN A 54 7.27 3.35 2.49
CA GLN A 54 8.55 2.68 2.71
C GLN A 54 8.35 1.27 3.27
N VAL A 55 8.30 0.28 2.40
CA VAL A 55 8.17 -1.14 2.77
C VAL A 55 9.33 -1.94 2.19
N ASN A 56 10.30 -2.29 3.01
CA ASN A 56 11.43 -3.18 2.65
C ASN A 56 11.03 -4.67 2.70
N GLY A 57 9.98 -4.98 3.45
CA GLY A 57 9.41 -6.30 3.62
C GLY A 57 8.49 -6.37 4.83
N ILE A 58 7.82 -7.48 5.00
CA ILE A 58 6.98 -7.79 6.17
C ILE A 58 7.20 -9.25 6.55
N ASP A 59 7.32 -9.52 7.86
CA ASP A 59 7.53 -10.86 8.39
C ASP A 59 8.81 -11.48 7.80
N ASP A 60 8.72 -12.59 7.12
CA ASP A 60 9.84 -13.28 6.44
C ASP A 60 10.00 -12.92 4.96
N VAL A 61 9.18 -11.99 4.43
CA VAL A 61 9.23 -11.58 3.02
C VAL A 61 10.05 -10.31 2.86
N ASN A 62 11.09 -10.37 2.02
CA ASN A 62 11.90 -9.23 1.63
C ASN A 62 11.58 -8.83 0.18
N VAL A 63 11.23 -7.56 -0.03
CA VAL A 63 10.86 -7.00 -1.34
C VAL A 63 11.92 -7.26 -2.42
N ALA A 64 13.20 -7.11 -2.08
CA ALA A 64 14.29 -7.21 -3.06
C ALA A 64 14.52 -8.65 -3.59
N SER A 65 14.03 -9.67 -2.87
CA SER A 65 14.24 -11.09 -3.21
C SER A 65 12.96 -11.91 -3.33
N ALA A 66 11.80 -11.28 -3.16
CA ALA A 66 10.51 -11.94 -3.15
C ALA A 66 10.18 -12.59 -4.51
N ASP A 67 9.78 -13.85 -4.48
CA ASP A 67 9.17 -14.56 -5.59
C ASP A 67 7.67 -14.23 -5.72
N ASP A 68 6.98 -14.85 -6.69
CA ASP A 68 5.57 -14.58 -6.98
C ASP A 68 4.65 -14.90 -5.79
N VAL A 69 4.91 -15.98 -5.07
CA VAL A 69 4.13 -16.40 -3.91
C VAL A 69 4.35 -15.43 -2.74
N GLN A 70 5.58 -15.00 -2.55
CA GLN A 70 5.97 -14.03 -1.53
C GLN A 70 5.38 -12.65 -1.80
N TRP A 71 5.32 -12.19 -3.06
CA TRP A 71 4.62 -10.95 -3.44
C TRP A 71 3.12 -10.99 -3.12
N GLN A 72 2.46 -12.11 -3.41
CA GLN A 72 1.04 -12.29 -3.05
C GLN A 72 0.84 -12.26 -1.54
N ARG A 73 1.70 -12.94 -0.78
CA ARG A 73 1.67 -12.94 0.69
C ARG A 73 1.90 -11.55 1.26
N LEU A 74 2.88 -10.81 0.73
CA LEU A 74 3.17 -9.43 1.14
C LEU A 74 1.94 -8.52 0.98
N ASN A 75 1.28 -8.58 -0.17
CA ASN A 75 0.04 -7.84 -0.42
C ASN A 75 -1.08 -8.18 0.58
N GLN A 76 -1.24 -9.45 0.93
CA GLN A 76 -2.23 -9.89 1.92
C GLN A 76 -1.90 -9.38 3.32
N LEU A 77 -0.63 -9.40 3.72
CA LEU A 77 -0.18 -8.88 5.02
C LEU A 77 -0.38 -7.37 5.12
N LEU A 78 -0.08 -6.63 4.06
CA LEU A 78 -0.31 -5.19 3.98
C LEU A 78 -1.79 -4.85 4.12
N LEU A 79 -2.67 -5.52 3.36
CA LEU A 79 -4.13 -5.34 3.49
C LEU A 79 -4.64 -5.66 4.89
N LYS A 80 -4.16 -6.73 5.50
CA LYS A 80 -4.52 -7.11 6.86
C LYS A 80 -4.15 -6.03 7.88
N SER A 81 -3.09 -5.26 7.61
CA SER A 81 -2.67 -4.11 8.42
C SER A 81 -3.40 -2.81 8.07
N GLY A 82 -4.34 -2.83 7.09
CA GLY A 82 -5.07 -1.65 6.64
C GLY A 82 -4.32 -0.80 5.61
N VAL A 83 -3.18 -1.27 5.10
CA VAL A 83 -2.40 -0.60 4.04
C VAL A 83 -3.02 -0.92 2.68
N THR A 84 -3.62 0.07 2.04
CA THR A 84 -4.29 -0.08 0.73
C THR A 84 -3.42 0.34 -0.44
N SER A 85 -2.36 1.11 -0.17
CA SER A 85 -1.39 1.54 -1.19
C SER A 85 0.00 1.63 -0.58
N TRP A 86 1.04 1.31 -1.36
CA TRP A 86 2.39 1.25 -0.82
C TRP A 86 3.49 1.41 -1.86
N CYS A 87 4.71 1.66 -1.39
CA CYS A 87 5.91 1.70 -2.21
C CYS A 87 6.89 0.59 -1.76
N PRO A 88 7.10 -0.46 -2.59
CA PRO A 88 8.21 -1.38 -2.40
C PRO A 88 9.53 -0.60 -2.31
N THR A 89 10.30 -0.87 -1.26
CA THR A 89 11.51 -0.11 -0.96
C THR A 89 12.75 -0.94 -1.20
N LEU A 90 13.66 -0.40 -2.01
CA LEU A 90 14.94 -0.99 -2.34
C LEU A 90 16.05 -0.22 -1.66
N VAL A 91 16.83 -0.91 -0.83
CA VAL A 91 18.06 -0.36 -0.23
C VAL A 91 19.17 -0.30 -1.26
N SER A 92 20.22 0.47 -0.98
CA SER A 92 21.40 0.57 -1.84
C SER A 92 22.00 -0.80 -2.15
N ALA A 93 22.17 -1.07 -3.44
CA ALA A 93 22.74 -2.30 -3.97
C ALA A 93 23.50 -2.00 -5.26
N SER A 94 24.09 -3.02 -5.91
CA SER A 94 24.73 -2.84 -7.21
C SER A 94 23.70 -2.35 -8.24
N ARG A 95 24.16 -1.63 -9.26
CA ARG A 95 23.32 -1.12 -10.35
C ARG A 95 22.49 -2.24 -11.00
N ASP A 96 23.10 -3.39 -11.25
CA ASP A 96 22.45 -4.53 -11.90
C ASP A 96 21.38 -5.14 -11.00
N SER A 97 21.65 -5.26 -9.70
CA SER A 97 20.64 -5.73 -8.73
C SER A 97 19.45 -4.79 -8.63
N LEU A 98 19.71 -3.47 -8.56
CA LEU A 98 18.65 -2.46 -8.54
C LEU A 98 17.82 -2.49 -9.82
N ALA A 99 18.47 -2.58 -10.99
CA ALA A 99 17.78 -2.66 -12.27
C ALA A 99 16.86 -3.90 -12.34
N THR A 100 17.34 -5.06 -11.88
CA THR A 100 16.55 -6.29 -11.82
C THR A 100 15.35 -6.14 -10.90
N SER A 101 15.53 -5.63 -9.69
CA SER A 101 14.43 -5.45 -8.72
C SER A 101 13.42 -4.41 -9.21
N LEU A 102 13.87 -3.32 -9.84
CA LEU A 102 12.97 -2.32 -10.43
C LEU A 102 12.14 -2.89 -11.58
N ALA A 103 12.72 -3.76 -12.42
CA ALA A 103 11.99 -4.44 -13.48
C ALA A 103 10.88 -5.35 -12.92
N VAL A 104 11.14 -6.05 -11.81
CA VAL A 104 10.13 -6.84 -11.11
C VAL A 104 9.00 -5.93 -10.59
N ILE A 105 9.33 -4.84 -9.88
CA ILE A 105 8.32 -3.89 -9.38
C ILE A 105 7.48 -3.33 -10.52
N GLN A 106 8.10 -2.93 -11.63
CA GLN A 106 7.40 -2.43 -12.81
C GLN A 106 6.43 -3.47 -13.38
N SER A 107 6.85 -4.72 -13.46
CA SER A 107 5.98 -5.83 -13.90
C SER A 107 4.77 -5.99 -12.99
N ARG A 108 4.94 -5.90 -11.67
CA ARG A 108 3.84 -5.96 -10.70
C ARG A 108 2.85 -4.81 -10.86
N ILE A 109 3.35 -3.59 -11.05
CA ILE A 109 2.50 -2.41 -11.31
C ILE A 109 1.67 -2.62 -12.60
N GLN A 110 2.27 -3.15 -13.65
CA GLN A 110 1.56 -3.43 -14.90
C GLN A 110 0.49 -4.52 -14.71
N GLN A 111 0.84 -5.59 -14.02
CA GLN A 111 -0.09 -6.68 -13.69
C GLN A 111 -1.32 -6.17 -12.92
N GLN A 112 -1.13 -5.34 -11.90
CA GLN A 112 -2.23 -4.73 -11.16
C GLN A 112 -3.18 -3.93 -12.04
N ARG A 113 -2.67 -3.20 -13.03
CA ARG A 113 -3.49 -2.40 -13.96
C ARG A 113 -4.35 -3.25 -14.88
N THR A 114 -3.90 -4.46 -15.19
CA THR A 114 -4.64 -5.40 -16.07
C THR A 114 -5.61 -6.28 -15.31
N GLU A 115 -5.28 -6.67 -14.09
CA GLU A 115 -6.09 -7.62 -13.32
C GLU A 115 -7.26 -7.00 -12.55
N HIS A 116 -7.32 -5.66 -12.42
CA HIS A 116 -8.37 -4.91 -11.69
C HIS A 116 -8.72 -5.57 -10.34
N SER A 117 -7.74 -6.12 -9.65
CA SER A 117 -7.96 -6.80 -8.38
C SER A 117 -8.24 -5.78 -7.28
N ILE A 118 -9.48 -5.71 -6.81
CA ILE A 118 -9.91 -4.91 -5.65
C ILE A 118 -9.43 -5.51 -4.31
N VAL A 119 -8.75 -6.65 -4.34
CA VAL A 119 -8.39 -7.43 -3.14
C VAL A 119 -6.89 -7.41 -2.86
N ALA A 120 -6.17 -6.43 -3.40
CA ALA A 120 -4.73 -6.29 -3.17
C ALA A 120 -4.36 -4.84 -2.85
N SER A 121 -3.33 -4.65 -2.03
CA SER A 121 -2.72 -3.32 -1.84
C SER A 121 -2.07 -2.86 -3.14
N SER A 122 -2.34 -1.60 -3.52
CA SER A 122 -1.82 -1.04 -4.78
C SER A 122 -0.37 -0.59 -4.64
N ILE A 123 0.48 -0.99 -5.57
CA ILE A 123 1.85 -0.49 -5.68
C ILE A 123 1.80 0.86 -6.41
N LEU A 124 2.22 1.92 -5.75
CA LEU A 124 2.22 3.29 -6.30
C LEU A 124 3.46 3.57 -7.16
N GLY A 125 4.58 2.96 -6.82
CA GLY A 125 5.89 3.14 -7.44
C GLY A 125 6.95 2.46 -6.60
N ALA A 126 8.23 2.60 -6.97
CA ALA A 126 9.34 2.12 -6.17
C ALA A 126 9.90 3.25 -5.29
N HIS A 127 10.18 2.96 -4.03
CA HIS A 127 10.97 3.82 -3.18
C HIS A 127 12.43 3.37 -3.22
N MET A 128 13.33 4.30 -3.54
CA MET A 128 14.78 4.05 -3.55
C MET A 128 15.40 4.63 -2.30
N GLU A 129 15.91 3.77 -1.42
CA GLU A 129 16.65 4.16 -0.23
C GLU A 129 18.15 4.20 -0.55
N GLY A 130 18.61 5.35 -0.98
CA GLY A 130 19.94 5.53 -1.58
C GLY A 130 19.87 5.46 -3.13
N PRO A 131 21.02 5.34 -3.85
CA PRO A 131 22.40 5.15 -3.38
C PRO A 131 23.13 6.44 -2.92
N PHE A 132 22.53 7.63 -3.09
CA PHE A 132 23.14 8.91 -2.72
C PHE A 132 22.88 9.19 -1.24
N LEU A 133 23.73 8.62 -0.39
CA LEU A 133 23.65 8.75 1.05
C LEU A 133 24.80 9.63 1.57
N GLY A 134 24.51 10.40 2.61
CA GLY A 134 25.54 11.18 3.29
C GLY A 134 26.49 10.32 4.13
N ALA A 135 27.30 10.96 4.98
CA ALA A 135 28.33 10.29 5.77
C ALA A 135 27.80 9.22 6.76
N ALA A 136 26.55 9.35 7.20
CA ALA A 136 25.91 8.40 8.11
C ALA A 136 25.10 7.35 7.33
N LEU A 137 25.76 6.29 6.87
CA LEU A 137 25.18 5.28 5.97
C LEU A 137 24.16 4.35 6.63
N GLY A 138 24.08 4.31 7.97
CA GLY A 138 23.20 3.38 8.65
C GLY A 138 23.53 1.92 8.33
N ALA A 139 22.52 1.16 7.91
CA ALA A 139 22.64 -0.26 7.56
C ALA A 139 23.11 -0.51 6.11
N HIS A 140 23.37 0.54 5.31
CA HIS A 140 23.77 0.38 3.92
C HIS A 140 25.24 -0.04 3.78
N ASP A 141 25.52 -0.92 2.80
CA ASP A 141 26.87 -1.30 2.46
C ASP A 141 27.55 -0.12 1.74
N ARG A 142 28.70 0.35 2.30
CA ARG A 142 29.48 1.46 1.74
C ARG A 142 29.84 1.25 0.26
N ARG A 143 30.04 0.01 -0.19
CA ARG A 143 30.35 -0.32 -1.59
C ARG A 143 29.19 -0.12 -2.56
N SER A 144 27.98 -0.01 -2.03
CA SER A 144 26.75 0.19 -2.81
C SER A 144 26.24 1.63 -2.77
N VAL A 145 26.99 2.53 -2.17
CA VAL A 145 26.65 3.95 -2.01
C VAL A 145 27.48 4.79 -2.98
N ILE A 146 26.88 5.85 -3.49
CA ILE A 146 27.54 6.87 -4.34
C ILE A 146 27.73 8.13 -3.49
N GLU A 147 28.98 8.61 -3.39
CA GLU A 147 29.35 9.85 -2.70
C GLU A 147 29.09 11.07 -3.58
#